data_3d616300e7a0a74ad30305a7aae2ab35
#
_entry.id   3d616300e7a0a74ad30305a7aae2ab35
#
_cell.length_a   1.000
_cell.length_b   1.000
_cell.length_c   1.000
_cell.angle_alpha   90.00
_cell.angle_beta   90.00
_cell.angle_gamma   90.00
#
_symmetry.space_group_name_H-M   'P 1'
#
loop_
_entity.id
_entity.type
_entity.pdbx_description
1 polymer ?
#
loop_
_entity_poly.entity_id
_entity_poly.type
_entity_poly.pdbx_seq_one_letter_code
_entity_poly.pdbx_strand_id
1 'polypeptide(L)'
;MVFMVVPNEQIMGAVQRVFYFHVASAMACYAAFGVVLIASIGFLATRNTKADELSVAAGEVGFVFCTIVLVTGMIWGHSAWNTWFRWQEPRLVTFLVLWLIFLSFTVLRNFGDPRKTAVHGSVLGILGALSVPIVYVSIKFLPQSARLHPEVVERGGLRDPSYWQAFGLSVFAVLSLCGLLVWLRYRIGRLDALARQVSFQEKE
;
A
#
# COMPACT_ATOMS: atom_id res chain seq x y z
N MET A 1 12.86 -11.27 15.65
CA MET A 1 12.95 -10.13 16.58
C MET A 1 11.59 -9.78 17.19
N VAL A 2 10.56 -9.46 16.41
CA VAL A 2 9.22 -9.07 16.90
C VAL A 2 8.60 -10.07 17.89
N PHE A 3 8.72 -11.37 17.64
CA PHE A 3 8.09 -12.41 18.48
C PHE A 3 8.95 -12.91 19.64
N MET A 4 10.29 -12.74 19.58
CA MET A 4 11.23 -13.36 20.50
C MET A 4 11.97 -12.37 21.40
N VAL A 5 12.14 -11.15 20.96
CA VAL A 5 12.97 -10.13 21.65
C VAL A 5 12.13 -9.00 22.20
N VAL A 6 11.13 -8.54 21.42
CA VAL A 6 10.28 -7.41 21.84
C VAL A 6 9.39 -7.83 23.01
N PRO A 7 9.45 -7.10 24.17
CA PRO A 7 8.56 -7.37 25.29
C PRO A 7 7.10 -7.08 24.92
N ASN A 8 6.16 -7.70 25.65
CA ASN A 8 4.75 -7.35 25.49
C ASN A 8 4.50 -5.93 26.01
N GLU A 9 3.71 -5.19 25.26
CA GLU A 9 3.26 -3.86 25.69
C GLU A 9 2.29 -4.00 26.88
N GLN A 10 2.33 -3.04 27.82
CA GLN A 10 1.64 -3.15 29.10
C GLN A 10 0.11 -3.11 28.99
N ILE A 11 -0.42 -2.38 28.00
CA ILE A 11 -1.87 -2.18 27.82
C ILE A 11 -2.45 -3.20 26.83
N MET A 12 -1.81 -3.38 25.67
CA MET A 12 -2.31 -4.20 24.59
C MET A 12 -1.70 -5.62 24.52
N GLY A 13 -0.70 -5.89 25.34
CA GLY A 13 -0.03 -7.17 25.39
C GLY A 13 0.55 -7.60 24.02
N ALA A 14 0.32 -8.86 23.64
CA ALA A 14 0.85 -9.42 22.39
C ALA A 14 0.22 -8.82 21.11
N VAL A 15 -0.97 -8.25 21.20
CA VAL A 15 -1.66 -7.63 20.03
C VAL A 15 -0.89 -6.44 19.46
N GLN A 16 -0.13 -5.75 20.31
CA GLN A 16 0.76 -4.67 19.87
C GLN A 16 1.76 -5.12 18.78
N ARG A 17 2.10 -6.40 18.71
CA ARG A 17 3.02 -6.92 17.67
C ARG A 17 2.49 -6.79 16.25
N VAL A 18 1.17 -6.71 16.07
CA VAL A 18 0.54 -6.42 14.76
C VAL A 18 1.02 -5.08 14.21
N PHE A 19 1.32 -4.10 15.07
CA PHE A 19 1.84 -2.79 14.70
C PHE A 19 3.04 -2.84 13.75
N TYR A 20 4.01 -3.72 14.01
CA TYR A 20 5.23 -3.81 13.21
C TYR A 20 4.97 -4.24 11.77
N PHE A 21 4.02 -5.14 11.56
CA PHE A 21 3.60 -5.59 10.22
C PHE A 21 2.66 -4.60 9.56
N HIS A 22 1.71 -4.06 10.31
CA HIS A 22 0.72 -3.11 9.83
C HIS A 22 1.36 -1.82 9.31
N VAL A 23 2.18 -1.18 10.13
CA VAL A 23 2.81 0.11 9.75
C VAL A 23 3.86 -0.10 8.67
N ALA A 24 4.67 -1.16 8.73
CA ALA A 24 5.62 -1.48 7.66
C ALA A 24 4.90 -1.73 6.32
N SER A 25 3.77 -2.45 6.34
CA SER A 25 2.96 -2.67 5.14
C SER A 25 2.31 -1.38 4.62
N ALA A 26 1.90 -0.47 5.50
CA ALA A 26 1.38 0.84 5.11
C ALA A 26 2.46 1.68 4.41
N MET A 27 3.70 1.68 4.92
CA MET A 27 4.82 2.37 4.28
C MET A 27 5.15 1.76 2.91
N ALA A 28 5.12 0.43 2.78
CA ALA A 28 5.33 -0.26 1.51
C ALA A 28 4.22 0.05 0.50
N CYS A 29 2.97 0.05 0.94
CA CYS A 29 1.80 0.46 0.15
C CYS A 29 1.98 1.90 -0.40
N TYR A 30 2.30 2.85 0.46
CA TYR A 30 2.49 4.25 0.05
C TYR A 30 3.70 4.43 -0.88
N ALA A 31 4.80 3.72 -0.64
CA ALA A 31 5.96 3.72 -1.54
C ALA A 31 5.60 3.18 -2.93
N ALA A 32 4.88 2.06 -3.00
CA ALA A 32 4.42 1.49 -4.26
C ALA A 32 3.48 2.45 -5.01
N PHE A 33 2.53 3.11 -4.30
CA PHE A 33 1.64 4.09 -4.91
C PHE A 33 2.39 5.37 -5.33
N GLY A 34 3.48 5.74 -4.66
CA GLY A 34 4.40 6.76 -5.12
C GLY A 34 5.06 6.40 -6.46
N VAL A 35 5.44 5.14 -6.64
CA VAL A 35 5.95 4.63 -7.93
C VAL A 35 4.86 4.67 -9.00
N VAL A 36 3.61 4.30 -8.66
CA VAL A 36 2.45 4.42 -9.57
C VAL A 36 2.29 5.87 -10.04
N LEU A 37 2.35 6.84 -9.12
CA LEU A 37 2.23 8.27 -9.45
C LEU A 37 3.26 8.70 -10.48
N ILE A 38 4.54 8.45 -10.18
CA ILE A 38 5.66 8.87 -11.03
C ILE A 38 5.59 8.17 -12.40
N ALA A 39 5.35 6.86 -12.39
CA ALA A 39 5.29 6.06 -13.60
C ALA A 39 4.07 6.44 -14.48
N SER A 40 2.91 6.69 -13.88
CA SER A 40 1.70 7.10 -14.59
C SER A 40 1.84 8.49 -15.22
N ILE A 41 2.42 9.46 -14.50
CA ILE A 41 2.75 10.79 -15.05
C ILE A 41 3.74 10.63 -16.20
N GLY A 42 4.80 9.85 -16.01
CA GLY A 42 5.79 9.57 -17.05
C GLY A 42 5.18 8.95 -18.31
N PHE A 43 4.26 8.00 -18.15
CA PHE A 43 3.54 7.42 -19.29
C PHE A 43 2.65 8.44 -20.02
N LEU A 44 1.87 9.22 -19.28
CA LEU A 44 0.99 10.22 -19.91
C LEU A 44 1.78 11.30 -20.67
N ALA A 45 2.95 11.70 -20.16
CA ALA A 45 3.81 12.70 -20.77
C ALA A 45 4.59 12.18 -21.99
N THR A 46 5.09 10.93 -21.93
CA THR A 46 6.04 10.42 -22.93
C THR A 46 5.50 9.29 -23.79
N ARG A 47 4.36 8.68 -23.42
CA ARG A 47 3.79 7.47 -24.00
C ARG A 47 4.75 6.26 -23.94
N ASN A 48 5.72 6.28 -23.04
CA ASN A 48 6.65 5.18 -22.85
C ASN A 48 5.95 3.99 -22.16
N THR A 49 5.83 2.88 -22.90
CA THR A 49 5.18 1.66 -22.42
C THR A 49 5.86 1.05 -21.19
N LYS A 50 7.18 1.24 -21.04
CA LYS A 50 7.91 0.77 -19.84
C LYS A 50 7.42 1.47 -18.57
N ALA A 51 7.07 2.74 -18.67
CA ALA A 51 6.49 3.48 -17.55
C ALA A 51 5.10 2.97 -17.19
N ASP A 52 4.28 2.65 -18.21
CA ASP A 52 2.96 2.03 -18.00
C ASP A 52 3.07 0.66 -17.32
N GLU A 53 3.95 -0.22 -17.81
CA GLU A 53 4.22 -1.53 -17.24
C GLU A 53 4.70 -1.44 -15.78
N LEU A 54 5.55 -0.46 -15.46
CA LEU A 54 5.99 -0.20 -14.09
C LEU A 54 4.82 0.28 -13.20
N SER A 55 3.95 1.14 -13.72
CA SER A 55 2.76 1.59 -13.02
C SER A 55 1.84 0.41 -12.67
N VAL A 56 1.63 -0.52 -13.61
CA VAL A 56 0.84 -1.74 -13.38
C VAL A 56 1.46 -2.60 -12.29
N ALA A 57 2.76 -2.90 -12.41
CA ALA A 57 3.47 -3.73 -11.44
C ALA A 57 3.42 -3.15 -10.02
N ALA A 58 3.70 -1.85 -9.89
CA ALA A 58 3.66 -1.16 -8.60
C ALA A 58 2.24 -1.05 -8.04
N GLY A 59 1.23 -0.84 -8.90
CA GLY A 59 -0.17 -0.76 -8.49
C GLY A 59 -0.70 -2.09 -7.94
N GLU A 60 -0.42 -3.20 -8.60
CA GLU A 60 -0.82 -4.53 -8.15
C GLU A 60 -0.14 -4.91 -6.82
N VAL A 61 1.16 -4.71 -6.70
CA VAL A 61 1.90 -5.00 -5.46
C VAL A 61 1.45 -4.06 -4.34
N GLY A 62 1.29 -2.77 -4.63
CA GLY A 62 0.76 -1.79 -3.68
C GLY A 62 -0.64 -2.14 -3.18
N PHE A 63 -1.51 -2.65 -4.06
CA PHE A 63 -2.85 -3.11 -3.70
C PHE A 63 -2.82 -4.31 -2.73
N VAL A 64 -1.88 -5.26 -2.91
CA VAL A 64 -1.69 -6.36 -1.95
C VAL A 64 -1.30 -5.82 -0.57
N PHE A 65 -0.32 -4.92 -0.49
CA PHE A 65 0.06 -4.31 0.78
C PHE A 65 -1.07 -3.47 1.39
N CYS A 66 -1.83 -2.75 0.56
CA CYS A 66 -3.02 -2.01 0.98
C CYS A 66 -4.06 -2.93 1.62
N THR A 67 -4.27 -4.12 1.04
CA THR A 67 -5.18 -5.15 1.60
C THR A 67 -4.66 -5.69 2.93
N ILE A 68 -3.36 -5.95 3.05
CA ILE A 68 -2.73 -6.37 4.31
C ILE A 68 -2.97 -5.32 5.40
N VAL A 69 -2.79 -4.04 5.07
CA VAL A 69 -3.03 -2.93 6.03
C VAL A 69 -4.49 -2.89 6.45
N LEU A 70 -5.43 -3.00 5.52
CA LEU A 70 -6.85 -2.98 5.84
C LEU A 70 -7.22 -4.14 6.79
N VAL A 71 -6.80 -5.37 6.46
CA VAL A 71 -7.11 -6.56 7.26
C VAL A 71 -6.44 -6.50 8.64
N THR A 72 -5.15 -6.17 8.70
CA THR A 72 -4.43 -6.08 9.99
C THR A 72 -4.94 -4.93 10.85
N GLY A 73 -5.38 -3.83 10.23
CA GLY A 73 -6.03 -2.71 10.91
C GLY A 73 -7.37 -3.09 11.53
N MET A 74 -8.17 -3.91 10.83
CA MET A 74 -9.43 -4.45 11.36
C MET A 74 -9.19 -5.41 12.54
N ILE A 75 -8.20 -6.30 12.43
CA ILE A 75 -7.83 -7.23 13.53
C ILE A 75 -7.41 -6.45 14.77
N TRP A 76 -6.53 -5.45 14.59
CA TRP A 76 -6.08 -4.59 15.68
C TRP A 76 -7.25 -3.79 16.27
N GLY A 77 -8.09 -3.19 15.43
CA GLY A 77 -9.26 -2.41 15.82
C GLY A 77 -10.27 -3.23 16.63
N HIS A 78 -10.49 -4.49 16.25
CA HIS A 78 -11.36 -5.38 17.01
C HIS A 78 -10.82 -5.60 18.44
N SER A 79 -9.52 -5.80 18.58
CA SER A 79 -8.90 -5.99 19.90
C SER A 79 -8.89 -4.71 20.74
N ALA A 80 -8.75 -3.54 20.10
CA ALA A 80 -8.64 -2.26 20.79
C ALA A 80 -10.01 -1.61 21.10
N TRP A 81 -11.00 -1.82 20.23
CA TRP A 81 -12.28 -1.10 20.27
C TRP A 81 -13.51 -2.01 20.27
N ASN A 82 -13.32 -3.32 20.31
CA ASN A 82 -14.37 -4.35 20.23
C ASN A 82 -15.28 -4.18 18.98
N THR A 83 -14.72 -3.71 17.88
CA THR A 83 -15.40 -3.57 16.57
C THR A 83 -14.42 -3.74 15.43
N TRP A 84 -14.84 -4.40 14.35
CA TRP A 84 -14.00 -4.65 13.19
C TRP A 84 -13.72 -3.38 12.37
N PHE A 85 -14.69 -2.46 12.29
CA PHE A 85 -14.57 -1.23 11.52
C PHE A 85 -15.38 -0.11 12.16
N ARG A 86 -14.77 1.09 12.24
CA ARG A 86 -15.42 2.29 12.77
C ARG A 86 -15.61 3.32 11.66
N TRP A 87 -16.84 3.52 11.24
CA TRP A 87 -17.22 4.46 10.20
C TRP A 87 -16.99 5.93 10.59
N GLN A 88 -16.92 6.21 11.88
CA GLN A 88 -16.66 7.55 12.41
C GLN A 88 -15.17 7.90 12.45
N GLU A 89 -14.28 6.92 12.17
CA GLU A 89 -12.84 7.14 12.15
C GLU A 89 -12.37 7.52 10.74
N PRO A 90 -12.00 8.82 10.50
CA PRO A 90 -11.69 9.30 9.14
C PRO A 90 -10.55 8.53 8.47
N ARG A 91 -9.54 8.09 9.24
CA ARG A 91 -8.41 7.33 8.67
C ARG A 91 -8.83 5.98 8.12
N LEU A 92 -9.73 5.27 8.80
CA LEU A 92 -10.24 3.99 8.29
C LEU A 92 -11.07 4.19 7.02
N VAL A 93 -11.96 5.19 7.02
CA VAL A 93 -12.82 5.47 5.87
C VAL A 93 -12.01 5.93 4.66
N THR A 94 -11.08 6.87 4.84
CA THR A 94 -10.23 7.35 3.75
C THR A 94 -9.28 6.26 3.24
N PHE A 95 -8.81 5.36 4.11
CA PHE A 95 -8.00 4.21 3.70
C PHE A 95 -8.83 3.18 2.93
N LEU A 96 -10.08 2.94 3.31
CA LEU A 96 -11.01 2.09 2.55
C LEU A 96 -11.28 2.69 1.15
N VAL A 97 -11.46 4.00 1.05
CA VAL A 97 -11.61 4.68 -0.25
C VAL A 97 -10.35 4.51 -1.11
N LEU A 98 -9.16 4.68 -0.54
CA LEU A 98 -7.89 4.40 -1.22
C LEU A 98 -7.84 2.96 -1.75
N TRP A 99 -8.22 1.99 -0.92
CA TRP A 99 -8.28 0.58 -1.29
C TRP A 99 -9.26 0.34 -2.46
N LEU A 100 -10.46 0.95 -2.44
CA LEU A 100 -11.44 0.85 -3.52
C LEU A 100 -10.95 1.47 -4.83
N ILE A 101 -10.20 2.57 -4.78
CA ILE A 101 -9.59 3.18 -5.96
C ILE A 101 -8.57 2.21 -6.58
N PHE A 102 -7.70 1.60 -5.78
CA PHE A 102 -6.71 0.66 -6.31
C PHE A 102 -7.29 -0.72 -6.67
N LEU A 103 -8.39 -1.13 -6.06
CA LEU A 103 -9.21 -2.25 -6.55
C LEU A 103 -9.72 -1.93 -7.97
N SER A 104 -10.30 -0.75 -8.16
CA SER A 104 -10.79 -0.29 -9.47
C SER A 104 -9.67 -0.19 -10.49
N PHE A 105 -8.48 0.31 -10.08
CA PHE A 105 -7.28 0.32 -10.92
C PHE A 105 -6.92 -1.11 -11.38
N THR A 106 -6.84 -2.06 -10.45
CA THR A 106 -6.49 -3.45 -10.74
C THR A 106 -7.52 -4.12 -11.66
N VAL A 107 -8.81 -3.93 -11.39
CA VAL A 107 -9.88 -4.45 -12.23
C VAL A 107 -9.83 -3.86 -13.64
N LEU A 108 -9.68 -2.53 -13.75
CA LEU A 108 -9.56 -1.85 -15.05
C LEU A 108 -8.36 -2.38 -15.85
N ARG A 109 -7.22 -2.58 -15.21
CA ARG A 109 -6.00 -3.06 -15.87
C ARG A 109 -6.09 -4.50 -16.35
N ASN A 110 -6.83 -5.35 -15.66
CA ASN A 110 -6.94 -6.77 -16.01
C ASN A 110 -8.12 -7.08 -16.94
N PHE A 111 -9.21 -6.32 -16.89
CA PHE A 111 -10.45 -6.65 -17.59
C PHE A 111 -10.95 -5.53 -18.53
N GLY A 112 -10.29 -4.38 -18.56
CA GLY A 112 -10.70 -3.26 -19.41
C GLY A 112 -10.29 -3.42 -20.88
N ASP A 113 -10.79 -2.52 -21.74
CA ASP A 113 -10.42 -2.45 -23.17
C ASP A 113 -8.92 -2.15 -23.31
N PRO A 114 -8.12 -3.04 -23.95
CA PRO A 114 -6.66 -2.87 -24.07
C PRO A 114 -6.23 -1.54 -24.69
N ARG A 115 -7.09 -0.92 -25.55
CA ARG A 115 -6.80 0.34 -26.22
C ARG A 115 -6.87 1.55 -25.27
N LYS A 116 -7.62 1.44 -24.18
CA LYS A 116 -7.94 2.56 -23.28
C LYS A 116 -7.37 2.39 -21.88
N THR A 117 -7.07 1.14 -21.48
CA THR A 117 -6.66 0.82 -20.10
C THR A 117 -5.40 1.53 -19.66
N ALA A 118 -4.43 1.73 -20.57
CA ALA A 118 -3.19 2.41 -20.22
C ALA A 118 -3.41 3.87 -19.80
N VAL A 119 -4.22 4.62 -20.56
CA VAL A 119 -4.51 6.03 -20.25
C VAL A 119 -5.44 6.15 -19.03
N HIS A 120 -6.57 5.42 -19.04
CA HIS A 120 -7.53 5.49 -17.93
C HIS A 120 -6.94 4.94 -16.63
N GLY A 121 -6.15 3.87 -16.70
CA GLY A 121 -5.45 3.33 -15.55
C GLY A 121 -4.41 4.31 -14.99
N SER A 122 -3.67 5.02 -15.86
CA SER A 122 -2.73 6.04 -15.39
C SER A 122 -3.43 7.20 -14.70
N VAL A 123 -4.57 7.69 -15.23
CA VAL A 123 -5.38 8.72 -14.56
C VAL A 123 -5.87 8.22 -13.21
N LEU A 124 -6.42 7.02 -13.15
CA LEU A 124 -6.93 6.44 -11.91
C LEU A 124 -5.81 6.19 -10.89
N GLY A 125 -4.64 5.74 -11.35
CA GLY A 125 -3.44 5.57 -10.52
C GLY A 125 -2.94 6.88 -9.93
N ILE A 126 -2.93 7.97 -10.70
CA ILE A 126 -2.59 9.31 -10.20
C ILE A 126 -3.59 9.77 -9.14
N LEU A 127 -4.89 9.66 -9.40
CA LEU A 127 -5.94 10.04 -8.43
C LEU A 127 -5.83 9.23 -7.14
N GLY A 128 -5.60 7.92 -7.25
CA GLY A 128 -5.38 7.05 -6.11
C GLY A 128 -4.14 7.43 -5.31
N ALA A 129 -3.01 7.64 -5.97
CA ALA A 129 -1.77 8.03 -5.28
C ALA A 129 -1.87 9.41 -4.61
N LEU A 130 -2.55 10.37 -5.23
CA LEU A 130 -2.81 11.69 -4.64
C LEU A 130 -3.76 11.64 -3.43
N SER A 131 -4.53 10.57 -3.26
CA SER A 131 -5.34 10.39 -2.05
C SER A 131 -4.54 9.92 -0.82
N VAL A 132 -3.31 9.42 -0.98
CA VAL A 132 -2.44 8.99 0.13
C VAL A 132 -2.19 10.10 1.16
N PRO A 133 -1.81 11.33 0.79
CA PRO A 133 -1.70 12.44 1.75
C PRO A 133 -3.00 12.71 2.51
N ILE A 134 -4.15 12.53 1.87
CA ILE A 134 -5.47 12.72 2.51
C ILE A 134 -5.66 11.70 3.63
N VAL A 135 -5.31 10.43 3.38
CA VAL A 135 -5.34 9.39 4.43
C VAL A 135 -4.45 9.77 5.61
N TYR A 136 -3.24 10.26 5.33
CA TYR A 136 -2.29 10.64 6.38
C TYR A 136 -2.80 11.79 7.25
N VAL A 137 -3.37 12.83 6.63
CA VAL A 137 -3.85 14.02 7.36
C VAL A 137 -5.27 13.89 7.90
N SER A 138 -6.04 12.88 7.47
CA SER A 138 -7.47 12.74 7.79
C SER A 138 -7.77 12.76 9.29
N ILE A 139 -6.92 12.15 10.10
CA ILE A 139 -7.07 12.13 11.56
C ILE A 139 -6.87 13.51 12.18
N LYS A 140 -6.14 14.42 11.51
CA LYS A 140 -5.85 15.76 12.03
C LYS A 140 -7.08 16.68 11.97
N PHE A 141 -8.10 16.33 11.21
CA PHE A 141 -9.39 17.04 11.18
C PHE A 141 -10.23 16.79 12.45
N LEU A 142 -9.93 15.75 13.22
CA LEU A 142 -10.61 15.50 14.49
C LEU A 142 -9.88 16.17 15.66
N PRO A 143 -10.63 16.66 16.68
CA PRO A 143 -10.04 17.04 17.95
C PRO A 143 -9.20 15.88 18.53
N GLN A 144 -8.12 16.20 19.24
CA GLN A 144 -7.20 15.18 19.75
C GLN A 144 -7.90 14.14 20.65
N SER A 145 -8.88 14.57 21.43
CA SER A 145 -9.69 13.72 22.31
C SER A 145 -10.59 12.72 21.57
N ALA A 146 -10.89 13.00 20.30
CA ALA A 146 -11.75 12.14 19.47
C ALA A 146 -10.94 11.21 18.54
N ARG A 147 -9.60 11.33 18.52
CA ARG A 147 -8.74 10.49 17.70
C ARG A 147 -8.55 9.13 18.35
N LEU A 148 -9.03 8.11 17.69
CA LEU A 148 -8.91 6.73 18.17
C LEU A 148 -7.70 6.03 17.60
N HIS A 149 -7.28 6.41 16.39
CA HIS A 149 -6.10 5.81 15.75
C HIS A 149 -4.83 6.29 16.46
N PRO A 150 -3.99 5.38 17.01
CA PRO A 150 -2.80 5.76 17.76
C PRO A 150 -1.73 6.36 16.84
N GLU A 151 -1.17 7.46 17.28
CA GLU A 151 -0.01 8.13 16.67
C GLU A 151 1.28 7.67 17.36
N VAL A 152 1.52 6.35 17.37
CA VAL A 152 2.58 5.71 18.17
C VAL A 152 3.97 6.26 17.83
N VAL A 153 4.27 6.43 16.54
CA VAL A 153 5.57 6.90 16.07
C VAL A 153 5.76 8.38 16.37
N GLU A 154 4.73 9.20 16.12
CA GLU A 154 4.82 10.66 16.29
C GLU A 154 4.85 11.08 17.76
N ARG A 155 4.25 10.30 18.67
CA ARG A 155 4.09 10.66 20.09
C ARG A 155 5.02 9.90 21.02
N GLY A 156 6.06 9.25 20.49
CA GLY A 156 7.04 8.55 21.34
C GLY A 156 6.47 7.35 22.08
N GLY A 157 5.48 6.66 21.51
CA GLY A 157 4.92 5.44 22.07
C GLY A 157 5.88 4.25 22.07
N LEU A 158 6.99 4.35 21.34
CA LEU A 158 8.07 3.36 21.32
C LEU A 158 9.16 3.77 22.31
N ARG A 159 8.95 3.53 23.61
CA ARG A 159 9.86 3.99 24.66
C ARG A 159 11.12 3.14 24.82
N ASP A 160 11.02 1.83 24.60
CA ASP A 160 12.15 0.92 24.70
C ASP A 160 12.95 0.88 23.38
N PRO A 161 14.30 0.91 23.41
CA PRO A 161 15.12 0.82 22.20
C PRO A 161 14.85 -0.42 21.36
N SER A 162 14.45 -1.54 21.97
CA SER A 162 14.09 -2.76 21.25
C SER A 162 12.87 -2.59 20.32
N TYR A 163 11.94 -1.72 20.71
CA TYR A 163 10.78 -1.38 19.85
C TYR A 163 11.20 -0.66 18.57
N TRP A 164 12.13 0.32 18.68
CA TRP A 164 12.65 1.03 17.51
C TRP A 164 13.47 0.14 16.60
N GLN A 165 14.28 -0.76 17.16
CA GLN A 165 15.06 -1.73 16.38
C GLN A 165 14.14 -2.69 15.64
N ALA A 166 13.10 -3.23 16.30
CA ALA A 166 12.12 -4.11 15.69
C ALA A 166 11.33 -3.39 14.61
N PHE A 167 10.94 -2.14 14.84
CA PHE A 167 10.24 -1.30 13.88
C PHE A 167 11.09 -1.03 12.64
N GLY A 168 12.32 -0.55 12.81
CA GLY A 168 13.24 -0.29 11.71
C GLY A 168 13.54 -1.53 10.88
N LEU A 169 13.78 -2.67 11.53
CA LEU A 169 14.00 -3.94 10.83
C LEU A 169 12.75 -4.40 10.06
N SER A 170 11.56 -4.27 10.65
CA SER A 170 10.30 -4.62 9.99
C SER A 170 10.04 -3.74 8.76
N VAL A 171 10.25 -2.43 8.88
CA VAL A 171 10.12 -1.49 7.77
C VAL A 171 11.11 -1.81 6.66
N PHE A 172 12.38 -2.04 7.00
CA PHE A 172 13.41 -2.40 6.02
C PHE A 172 13.07 -3.70 5.29
N ALA A 173 12.68 -4.75 6.02
CA ALA A 173 12.34 -6.04 5.44
C ALA A 173 11.13 -5.96 4.51
N VAL A 174 10.06 -5.29 4.95
CA VAL A 174 8.80 -5.19 4.16
C VAL A 174 8.99 -4.27 2.94
N LEU A 175 9.73 -3.17 3.06
CA LEU A 175 10.05 -2.31 1.92
C LEU A 175 10.95 -3.04 0.91
N SER A 176 11.94 -3.81 1.37
CA SER A 176 12.79 -4.63 0.50
C SER A 176 11.97 -5.69 -0.24
N LEU A 177 11.06 -6.37 0.47
CA LEU A 177 10.13 -7.32 -0.14
C LEU A 177 9.23 -6.64 -1.18
N CYS A 178 8.66 -5.48 -0.86
CA CYS A 178 7.85 -4.69 -1.79
C CYS A 178 8.63 -4.35 -3.06
N GLY A 179 9.84 -3.81 -2.92
CA GLY A 179 10.70 -3.48 -4.05
C GLY A 179 11.04 -4.70 -4.91
N LEU A 180 11.36 -5.84 -4.28
CA LEU A 180 11.60 -7.10 -4.98
C LEU A 180 10.36 -7.57 -5.75
N LEU A 181 9.18 -7.54 -5.12
CA LEU A 181 7.94 -7.96 -5.77
C LEU A 181 7.56 -7.03 -6.93
N VAL A 182 7.73 -5.72 -6.80
CA VAL A 182 7.52 -4.76 -7.90
C VAL A 182 8.47 -5.05 -9.05
N TRP A 183 9.75 -5.28 -8.76
CA TRP A 183 10.74 -5.61 -9.78
C TRP A 183 10.41 -6.93 -10.49
N LEU A 184 10.09 -7.99 -9.75
CA LEU A 184 9.71 -9.29 -10.33
C LEU A 184 8.45 -9.17 -11.19
N ARG A 185 7.40 -8.49 -10.68
CA ARG A 185 6.14 -8.30 -11.41
C ARG A 185 6.35 -7.49 -12.71
N TYR A 186 7.17 -6.44 -12.63
CA TYR A 186 7.58 -5.67 -13.81
C TYR A 186 8.32 -6.54 -14.83
N ARG A 187 9.28 -7.37 -14.39
CA ARG A 187 10.02 -8.28 -15.27
C ARG A 187 9.11 -9.31 -15.93
N ILE A 188 8.17 -9.89 -15.20
CA ILE A 188 7.18 -10.83 -15.74
C ILE A 188 6.32 -10.13 -16.81
N GLY A 189 5.78 -8.94 -16.52
CA GLY A 189 4.97 -8.18 -17.48
C GLY A 189 5.72 -7.88 -18.78
N ARG A 190 7.02 -7.55 -18.66
CA ARG A 190 7.89 -7.35 -19.84
C ARG A 190 8.09 -8.61 -20.68
N LEU A 191 8.32 -9.75 -20.04
CA LEU A 191 8.47 -11.02 -20.74
C LEU A 191 7.18 -11.43 -21.44
N ASP A 192 6.03 -11.25 -20.80
CA ASP A 192 4.71 -11.51 -21.41
C ASP A 192 4.45 -10.62 -22.63
N ALA A 193 4.87 -9.36 -22.58
CA ALA A 193 4.74 -8.43 -23.70
C ALA A 193 5.60 -8.87 -24.90
N LEU A 194 6.86 -9.27 -24.63
CA LEU A 194 7.78 -9.79 -25.66
C LEU A 194 7.29 -11.10 -26.27
N ALA A 195 6.81 -12.04 -25.46
CA ALA A 195 6.28 -13.32 -25.93
C ALA A 195 5.08 -13.11 -26.87
N ARG A 196 4.20 -12.17 -26.54
CA ARG A 196 3.08 -11.81 -27.44
C ARG A 196 3.57 -11.24 -28.77
N GLN A 197 4.57 -10.38 -28.78
CA GLN A 197 5.13 -9.84 -30.02
C GLN A 197 5.69 -10.93 -30.94
N VAL A 198 6.45 -11.89 -30.41
CA VAL A 198 7.00 -13.01 -31.17
C VAL A 198 5.87 -13.87 -31.77
N SER A 199 4.85 -14.20 -30.96
CA SER A 199 3.73 -15.03 -31.42
C SER A 199 2.85 -14.38 -32.52
N PHE A 200 2.85 -13.06 -32.62
CA PHE A 200 2.20 -12.36 -33.73
C PHE A 200 3.03 -12.43 -35.02
N GLN A 201 4.37 -12.29 -34.92
CA GLN A 201 5.26 -12.37 -36.09
C GLN A 201 5.32 -13.75 -36.72
N GLU A 202 5.14 -14.83 -35.95
CA GLU A 202 5.09 -16.23 -36.48
C GLU A 202 3.79 -16.57 -37.23
N LYS A 203 2.76 -15.70 -37.13
CA LYS A 203 1.47 -15.92 -37.79
C LYS A 203 1.29 -15.13 -39.11
N GLU A 204 2.24 -14.23 -39.39
CA GLU A 204 2.34 -13.50 -40.67
C GLU A 204 3.25 -14.21 -41.64
#